data_97d5dcb908c5a415b803a9d7bafe37ef
#
_entry.id   97d5dcb908c5a415b803a9d7bafe37ef
#
_cell.length_a   1.000
_cell.length_b   1.000
_cell.length_c   1.000
_cell.angle_alpha   90.00
_cell.angle_beta   90.00
_cell.angle_gamma   90.00
#
_symmetry.space_group_name_H-M   'P 1'
#
loop_
_entity.id
_entity.type
_entity.pdbx_description
1 polymer ?
#
loop_
_entity_poly.entity_id
_entity_poly.type
_entity_poly.pdbx_seq_one_letter_code
_entity_poly.pdbx_strand_id
1 'polypeptide(L)'
;MKINIGERLKQLRLQKGLTQEQLSEVFGVSAQAVSRWENNTSYPDITLLPGLAIYFNTSVDAIVGMDEIRKEETLRKIHGEINDLVTSGQTDAAIALIRDSLKVYPNDSGLLMSLGETLAHRKDDPAATQEAISIAERVLQGNDVSIKAKGTTAANLLFLYLRANQDEKAAALIRSLPHIWESREILMPEVFDGEAYTEELRKCIVKVCSFLCQKIDAVSNRNLGDTPDYIQLGVDFTPTQSIDDMLGQIKVFLEP
;
A
#
# COMPACT_ATOMS: atom_id res chain seq x y z
N MET A 1 -1.06 17.06 -2.71
CA MET A 1 -0.59 17.57 -1.40
C MET A 1 -1.80 17.94 -0.57
N LYS A 2 -2.02 17.31 0.58
CA LYS A 2 -3.14 17.62 1.49
C LYS A 2 -2.54 18.21 2.76
N ILE A 3 -2.84 19.50 3.02
CA ILE A 3 -2.38 20.17 4.23
C ILE A 3 -3.34 19.80 5.36
N ASN A 4 -2.84 19.23 6.45
CA ASN A 4 -3.63 18.78 7.59
C ASN A 4 -3.51 19.70 8.80
N ILE A 5 -3.88 20.98 8.61
CA ILE A 5 -3.86 21.99 9.68
C ILE A 5 -4.83 21.62 10.81
N GLY A 6 -5.98 21.02 10.46
CA GLY A 6 -7.07 20.83 11.41
C GLY A 6 -6.70 19.90 12.55
N GLU A 7 -6.12 18.75 12.25
CA GLU A 7 -5.71 17.80 13.29
C GLU A 7 -4.63 18.38 14.21
N ARG A 8 -3.68 19.14 13.64
CA ARG A 8 -2.66 19.83 14.42
C ARG A 8 -3.24 20.89 15.34
N LEU A 9 -4.13 21.74 14.85
CA LEU A 9 -4.80 22.74 15.69
C LEU A 9 -5.59 22.07 16.81
N LYS A 10 -6.31 20.98 16.50
CA LYS A 10 -7.04 20.19 17.50
C LYS A 10 -6.11 19.64 18.57
N GLN A 11 -4.96 19.06 18.20
CA GLN A 11 -3.98 18.55 19.15
C GLN A 11 -3.42 19.69 20.03
N LEU A 12 -3.01 20.82 19.45
CA LEU A 12 -2.49 21.97 20.18
C LEU A 12 -3.51 22.54 21.15
N ARG A 13 -4.79 22.64 20.73
CA ARG A 13 -5.88 23.10 21.59
C ARG A 13 -6.10 22.14 22.76
N LEU A 14 -6.15 20.83 22.50
CA LEU A 14 -6.35 19.83 23.55
C LEU A 14 -5.17 19.78 24.53
N GLN A 15 -3.94 19.95 24.06
CA GLN A 15 -2.76 20.04 24.93
C GLN A 15 -2.82 21.24 25.90
N LYS A 16 -3.48 22.32 25.48
CA LYS A 16 -3.75 23.48 26.36
C LYS A 16 -5.04 23.33 27.21
N GLY A 17 -5.76 22.23 27.07
CA GLY A 17 -7.01 21.99 27.81
C GLY A 17 -8.18 22.88 27.40
N LEU A 18 -8.16 23.44 26.18
CA LEU A 18 -9.17 24.40 25.73
C LEU A 18 -10.33 23.71 25.01
N THR A 19 -11.55 24.30 25.15
CA THR A 19 -12.68 23.96 24.26
C THR A 19 -12.57 24.74 22.94
N GLN A 20 -13.38 24.35 21.94
CA GLN A 20 -13.46 25.11 20.68
C GLN A 20 -14.00 26.52 20.88
N GLU A 21 -14.94 26.71 21.82
CA GLU A 21 -15.49 28.02 22.21
C GLU A 21 -14.39 28.92 22.78
N GLN A 22 -13.60 28.42 23.73
CA GLN A 22 -12.52 29.18 24.35
C GLN A 22 -11.47 29.61 23.33
N LEU A 23 -11.10 28.71 22.41
CA LEU A 23 -10.17 29.07 21.33
C LEU A 23 -10.77 30.14 20.39
N SER A 24 -12.08 30.02 20.10
CA SER A 24 -12.77 30.95 19.22
C SER A 24 -12.81 32.37 19.82
N GLU A 25 -13.01 32.50 21.15
CA GLU A 25 -12.98 33.78 21.88
C GLU A 25 -11.60 34.44 21.80
N VAL A 26 -10.52 33.67 21.95
CA VAL A 26 -9.15 34.19 21.89
C VAL A 26 -8.84 34.83 20.53
N PHE A 27 -9.36 34.23 19.44
CA PHE A 27 -9.06 34.70 18.06
C PHE A 27 -10.17 35.53 17.43
N GLY A 28 -11.25 35.85 18.18
CA GLY A 28 -12.35 36.66 17.68
C GLY A 28 -13.11 36.02 16.51
N VAL A 29 -13.20 34.69 16.50
CA VAL A 29 -13.90 33.90 15.46
C VAL A 29 -15.06 33.14 16.09
N SER A 30 -15.90 32.48 15.29
CA SER A 30 -16.96 31.61 15.84
C SER A 30 -16.43 30.21 16.19
N ALA A 31 -17.02 29.58 17.19
CA ALA A 31 -16.73 28.16 17.52
C ALA A 31 -16.96 27.23 16.34
N GLN A 32 -17.93 27.54 15.47
CA GLN A 32 -18.17 26.82 14.23
C GLN A 32 -17.01 26.95 13.23
N ALA A 33 -16.31 28.10 13.20
CA ALA A 33 -15.12 28.29 12.38
C ALA A 33 -13.99 27.38 12.88
N VAL A 34 -13.73 27.36 14.20
CA VAL A 34 -12.74 26.49 14.83
C VAL A 34 -13.07 25.00 14.53
N SER A 35 -14.34 24.60 14.69
CA SER A 35 -14.78 23.25 14.37
C SER A 35 -14.54 22.89 12.91
N ARG A 36 -14.80 23.78 11.95
CA ARG A 36 -14.53 23.56 10.53
C ARG A 36 -13.04 23.43 10.24
N TRP A 37 -12.20 24.21 10.90
CA TRP A 37 -10.74 24.10 10.78
C TRP A 37 -10.26 22.72 11.25
N GLU A 38 -10.67 22.31 12.45
CA GLU A 38 -10.27 21.03 13.04
C GLU A 38 -10.75 19.80 12.27
N ASN A 39 -11.86 19.92 11.53
CA ASN A 39 -12.39 18.88 10.65
C ASN A 39 -11.88 18.98 9.19
N ASN A 40 -10.93 19.89 8.92
CA ASN A 40 -10.37 20.15 7.58
C ASN A 40 -11.44 20.47 6.50
N THR A 41 -12.61 21.03 6.89
CA THR A 41 -13.65 21.50 5.96
C THR A 41 -13.42 22.95 5.53
N SER A 42 -12.62 23.72 6.27
CA SER A 42 -12.07 25.01 5.89
C SER A 42 -10.73 25.23 6.58
N TYR A 43 -9.98 26.23 6.14
CA TYR A 43 -8.71 26.62 6.77
C TYR A 43 -8.87 27.94 7.55
N PRO A 44 -8.04 28.18 8.59
CA PRO A 44 -7.91 29.52 9.16
C PRO A 44 -7.47 30.53 8.09
N ASP A 45 -7.90 31.79 8.23
CA ASP A 45 -7.33 32.85 7.43
C ASP A 45 -5.82 32.93 7.65
N ILE A 46 -5.06 33.17 6.59
CA ILE A 46 -3.60 33.22 6.65
C ILE A 46 -3.09 34.27 7.65
N THR A 47 -3.86 35.32 7.86
CA THR A 47 -3.54 36.41 8.84
C THR A 47 -3.62 35.92 10.29
N LEU A 48 -4.35 34.84 10.57
CA LEU A 48 -4.48 34.24 11.90
C LEU A 48 -3.32 33.30 12.24
N LEU A 49 -2.62 32.76 11.24
CA LEU A 49 -1.57 31.75 11.45
C LEU A 49 -0.44 32.27 12.38
N PRO A 50 0.09 33.49 12.23
CA PRO A 50 1.09 33.99 13.15
C PRO A 50 0.59 34.10 14.60
N GLY A 51 -0.66 34.55 14.80
CA GLY A 51 -1.29 34.61 16.11
C GLY A 51 -1.46 33.25 16.75
N LEU A 52 -1.93 32.25 15.97
CA LEU A 52 -2.04 30.87 16.40
C LEU A 52 -0.68 30.30 16.80
N ALA A 53 0.36 30.56 16.01
CA ALA A 53 1.71 30.07 16.29
C ALA A 53 2.24 30.63 17.61
N ILE A 54 2.09 31.96 17.83
CA ILE A 54 2.48 32.61 19.09
C ILE A 54 1.68 32.05 20.26
N TYR A 55 0.36 31.95 20.12
CA TYR A 55 -0.53 31.49 21.19
C TYR A 55 -0.22 30.04 21.62
N PHE A 56 0.06 29.17 20.67
CA PHE A 56 0.40 27.77 20.94
C PHE A 56 1.91 27.55 21.21
N ASN A 57 2.72 28.62 21.21
CA ASN A 57 4.18 28.55 21.36
C ASN A 57 4.82 27.55 20.36
N THR A 58 4.48 27.72 19.10
CA THR A 58 4.96 26.89 17.99
C THR A 58 5.27 27.77 16.77
N SER A 59 5.70 27.18 15.66
CA SER A 59 5.92 27.89 14.40
C SER A 59 4.71 27.77 13.47
N VAL A 60 4.57 28.69 12.52
CA VAL A 60 3.59 28.57 11.43
C VAL A 60 3.87 27.30 10.62
N ASP A 61 5.13 27.00 10.33
CA ASP A 61 5.57 25.78 9.65
C ASP A 61 5.04 24.51 10.36
N ALA A 62 5.13 24.48 11.70
CA ALA A 62 4.62 23.37 12.48
C ALA A 62 3.08 23.27 12.43
N ILE A 63 2.35 24.40 12.41
CA ILE A 63 0.90 24.43 12.28
C ILE A 63 0.47 23.90 10.91
N VAL A 64 1.13 24.32 9.83
CA VAL A 64 0.79 23.88 8.47
C VAL A 64 1.35 22.48 8.14
N GLY A 65 2.18 21.90 9.00
CA GLY A 65 2.75 20.57 8.82
C GLY A 65 3.85 20.51 7.77
N MET A 66 4.69 21.56 7.68
CA MET A 66 5.76 21.63 6.68
C MET A 66 6.79 20.51 6.81
N ASP A 67 7.03 20.00 8.03
CA ASP A 67 7.98 18.92 8.24
C ASP A 67 7.48 17.60 7.63
N GLU A 68 6.17 17.31 7.74
CA GLU A 68 5.54 16.16 7.10
C GLU A 68 5.56 16.29 5.58
N ILE A 69 5.28 17.50 5.08
CA ILE A 69 5.31 17.78 3.63
C ILE A 69 6.71 17.57 3.07
N ARG A 70 7.73 18.11 3.74
CA ARG A 70 9.15 17.93 3.35
C ARG A 70 9.56 16.45 3.42
N LYS A 71 9.09 15.72 4.44
CA LYS A 71 9.31 14.28 4.57
C LYS A 71 8.67 13.52 3.40
N GLU A 72 7.39 13.79 3.09
CA GLU A 72 6.69 13.14 1.97
C GLU A 72 7.37 13.42 0.62
N GLU A 73 7.82 14.66 0.39
CA GLU A 73 8.56 15.00 -0.82
C GLU A 73 9.91 14.28 -0.91
N THR A 74 10.63 14.20 0.21
CA THR A 74 11.91 13.50 0.28
C THR A 74 11.73 12.01 0.02
N LEU A 75 10.75 11.38 0.69
CA LEU A 75 10.44 9.96 0.47
C LEU A 75 10.00 9.68 -0.97
N ARG A 76 9.21 10.58 -1.58
CA ARG A 76 8.82 10.43 -2.99
C ARG A 76 10.02 10.45 -3.94
N LYS A 77 11.00 11.33 -3.72
CA LYS A 77 12.23 11.38 -4.50
C LYS A 77 13.04 10.10 -4.32
N ILE A 78 13.21 9.65 -3.07
CA ILE A 78 13.91 8.41 -2.74
C ILE A 78 13.24 7.20 -3.42
N HIS A 79 11.91 7.08 -3.37
CA HIS A 79 11.19 6.00 -4.05
C HIS A 79 11.34 6.06 -5.58
N GLY A 80 11.36 7.25 -6.17
CA GLY A 80 11.65 7.44 -7.59
C GLY A 80 13.05 6.90 -7.95
N GLU A 81 14.07 7.28 -7.20
CA GLU A 81 15.45 6.85 -7.41
C GLU A 81 15.63 5.33 -7.19
N ILE A 82 14.97 4.76 -6.17
CA ILE A 82 14.94 3.30 -5.96
C ILE A 82 14.34 2.60 -7.17
N ASN A 83 13.21 3.08 -7.68
CA ASN A 83 12.55 2.49 -8.84
C ASN A 83 13.46 2.54 -10.09
N ASP A 84 14.14 3.66 -10.33
CA ASP A 84 15.07 3.81 -11.45
C ASP A 84 16.26 2.85 -11.32
N LEU A 85 16.82 2.68 -10.12
CA LEU A 85 17.89 1.72 -9.86
C LEU A 85 17.42 0.26 -10.06
N VAL A 86 16.24 -0.10 -9.58
CA VAL A 86 15.68 -1.45 -9.74
C VAL A 86 15.41 -1.73 -11.22
N THR A 87 14.78 -0.81 -11.95
CA THR A 87 14.43 -0.99 -13.36
C THR A 87 15.68 -1.05 -14.26
N SER A 88 16.77 -0.38 -13.86
CA SER A 88 18.07 -0.46 -14.56
C SER A 88 18.92 -1.67 -14.14
N GLY A 89 18.40 -2.56 -13.26
CA GLY A 89 19.12 -3.76 -12.81
C GLY A 89 20.20 -3.49 -11.75
N GLN A 90 20.29 -2.26 -11.22
CA GLN A 90 21.28 -1.87 -10.21
C GLN A 90 20.80 -2.23 -8.78
N THR A 91 20.49 -3.51 -8.57
CA THR A 91 19.88 -4.02 -7.34
C THR A 91 20.69 -3.71 -6.08
N ASP A 92 22.04 -3.81 -6.15
CA ASP A 92 22.90 -3.53 -4.99
C ASP A 92 22.88 -2.06 -4.59
N ALA A 93 22.88 -1.16 -5.57
CA ALA A 93 22.78 0.27 -5.33
C ALA A 93 21.40 0.63 -4.74
N ALA A 94 20.32 0.01 -5.23
CA ALA A 94 18.98 0.19 -4.68
C ALA A 94 18.93 -0.25 -3.20
N ILE A 95 19.44 -1.43 -2.86
CA ILE A 95 19.49 -1.92 -1.47
C ILE A 95 20.30 -0.97 -0.58
N ALA A 96 21.43 -0.46 -1.05
CA ALA A 96 22.25 0.48 -0.29
C ALA A 96 21.48 1.78 -0.01
N LEU A 97 20.85 2.37 -1.03
CA LEU A 97 20.03 3.58 -0.90
C LEU A 97 18.87 3.38 0.08
N ILE A 98 18.16 2.24 -0.03
CA ILE A 98 17.04 1.94 0.87
C ILE A 98 17.53 1.82 2.31
N ARG A 99 18.62 1.09 2.55
CA ARG A 99 19.19 0.93 3.89
C ARG A 99 19.66 2.24 4.50
N ASP A 100 20.29 3.12 3.72
CA ASP A 100 20.68 4.45 4.17
C ASP A 100 19.45 5.32 4.49
N SER A 101 18.42 5.23 3.67
CA SER A 101 17.15 5.93 3.93
C SER A 101 16.43 5.41 5.19
N LEU A 102 16.49 4.12 5.46
CA LEU A 102 15.93 3.52 6.68
C LEU A 102 16.68 3.93 7.95
N LYS A 103 17.94 4.40 7.89
CA LYS A 103 18.62 5.01 9.05
C LYS A 103 17.93 6.30 9.48
N VAL A 104 17.37 7.05 8.54
CA VAL A 104 16.65 8.31 8.79
C VAL A 104 15.17 8.05 9.06
N TYR A 105 14.56 7.10 8.35
CA TYR A 105 13.13 6.76 8.42
C TYR A 105 12.93 5.27 8.78
N PRO A 106 13.30 4.82 9.99
CA PRO A 106 13.42 3.39 10.32
C PRO A 106 12.11 2.61 10.30
N ASN A 107 10.96 3.30 10.38
CA ASN A 107 9.63 2.68 10.40
C ASN A 107 8.80 3.03 9.15
N ASP A 108 9.42 3.58 8.11
CA ASP A 108 8.69 3.87 6.88
C ASP A 108 8.32 2.57 6.17
N SER A 109 7.03 2.29 6.09
CA SER A 109 6.50 1.04 5.52
C SER A 109 6.80 0.92 4.03
N GLY A 110 6.83 2.04 3.29
CA GLY A 110 7.18 2.04 1.87
C GLY A 110 8.63 1.62 1.63
N LEU A 111 9.58 2.17 2.40
CA LEU A 111 11.00 1.77 2.33
C LEU A 111 11.21 0.32 2.76
N LEU A 112 10.52 -0.14 3.81
CA LEU A 112 10.60 -1.53 4.24
C LEU A 112 10.08 -2.48 3.16
N MET A 113 8.94 -2.17 2.53
CA MET A 113 8.40 -2.95 1.41
C MET A 113 9.37 -2.97 0.23
N SER A 114 9.89 -1.81 -0.17
CA SER A 114 10.88 -1.71 -1.25
C SER A 114 12.14 -2.55 -0.95
N LEU A 115 12.61 -2.57 0.31
CA LEU A 115 13.74 -3.42 0.69
C LEU A 115 13.40 -4.91 0.56
N GLY A 116 12.27 -5.33 1.11
CA GLY A 116 11.81 -6.72 1.06
C GLY A 116 11.62 -7.20 -0.38
N GLU A 117 11.01 -6.40 -1.24
CA GLU A 117 10.81 -6.70 -2.66
C GLU A 117 12.16 -6.78 -3.40
N THR A 118 13.06 -5.82 -3.18
CA THR A 118 14.37 -5.80 -3.84
C THR A 118 15.24 -6.99 -3.42
N LEU A 119 15.22 -7.37 -2.12
CA LEU A 119 15.90 -8.57 -1.63
C LEU A 119 15.30 -9.86 -2.20
N ALA A 120 13.98 -9.92 -2.41
CA ALA A 120 13.30 -11.07 -2.97
C ALA A 120 13.77 -11.39 -4.41
N HIS A 121 14.29 -10.41 -5.16
CA HIS A 121 14.88 -10.64 -6.48
C HIS A 121 16.22 -11.40 -6.43
N ARG A 122 16.88 -11.47 -5.28
CA ARG A 122 18.10 -12.27 -5.10
C ARG A 122 17.77 -13.73 -4.81
N LYS A 123 17.31 -14.44 -5.84
CA LYS A 123 16.76 -15.80 -5.71
C LYS A 123 17.75 -16.81 -5.13
N ASP A 124 19.03 -16.68 -5.47
CA ASP A 124 20.11 -17.59 -5.08
C ASP A 124 20.82 -17.19 -3.76
N ASP A 125 20.27 -16.20 -3.04
CA ASP A 125 20.81 -15.72 -1.77
C ASP A 125 19.86 -16.07 -0.60
N PRO A 126 20.14 -17.17 0.14
CA PRO A 126 19.32 -17.56 1.29
C PRO A 126 19.27 -16.50 2.40
N ALA A 127 20.36 -15.72 2.59
CA ALA A 127 20.40 -14.67 3.58
C ALA A 127 19.48 -13.51 3.21
N ALA A 128 19.49 -13.09 1.94
CA ALA A 128 18.56 -12.09 1.41
C ALA A 128 17.11 -12.56 1.51
N THR A 129 16.85 -13.83 1.23
CA THR A 129 15.52 -14.44 1.39
C THR A 129 15.04 -14.36 2.85
N GLN A 130 15.89 -14.71 3.80
CA GLN A 130 15.53 -14.68 5.23
C GLN A 130 15.33 -13.24 5.73
N GLU A 131 16.15 -12.27 5.28
CA GLU A 131 15.96 -10.86 5.58
C GLU A 131 14.64 -10.34 5.01
N ALA A 132 14.31 -10.68 3.75
CA ALA A 132 13.04 -10.33 3.12
C ALA A 132 11.83 -10.88 3.87
N ILE A 133 11.88 -12.12 4.36
CA ILE A 133 10.86 -12.73 5.23
C ILE A 133 10.67 -11.89 6.50
N SER A 134 11.75 -11.58 7.21
CA SER A 134 11.70 -10.80 8.45
C SER A 134 11.07 -9.41 8.24
N ILE A 135 11.42 -8.76 7.14
CA ILE A 135 10.86 -7.45 6.76
C ILE A 135 9.37 -7.57 6.45
N ALA A 136 8.97 -8.55 5.65
CA ALA A 136 7.57 -8.76 5.30
C ALA A 136 6.70 -9.08 6.53
N GLU A 137 7.17 -9.94 7.43
CA GLU A 137 6.50 -10.22 8.71
C GLU A 137 6.32 -8.93 9.54
N ARG A 138 7.34 -8.08 9.60
CA ARG A 138 7.28 -6.77 10.29
C ARG A 138 6.27 -5.82 9.65
N VAL A 139 6.24 -5.73 8.31
CA VAL A 139 5.28 -4.90 7.57
C VAL A 139 3.84 -5.34 7.84
N LEU A 140 3.57 -6.64 7.88
CA LEU A 140 2.23 -7.17 8.15
C LEU A 140 1.74 -6.85 9.58
N GLN A 141 2.64 -6.72 10.55
CA GLN A 141 2.31 -6.34 11.93
C GLN A 141 2.09 -4.82 12.08
N GLY A 142 2.52 -4.00 11.11
CA GLY A 142 2.38 -2.55 11.16
C GLY A 142 0.92 -2.09 11.08
N ASN A 143 0.55 -1.11 11.92
CA ASN A 143 -0.80 -0.53 11.93
C ASN A 143 -1.01 0.52 10.82
N ASP A 144 0.07 1.14 10.35
CA ASP A 144 0.04 2.24 9.38
C ASP A 144 0.12 1.77 7.92
N VAL A 145 0.04 0.45 7.69
CA VAL A 145 0.11 -0.16 6.36
C VAL A 145 -1.28 -0.32 5.78
N SER A 146 -1.50 0.15 4.55
CA SER A 146 -2.80 0.01 3.89
C SER A 146 -3.18 -1.46 3.67
N ILE A 147 -4.49 -1.75 3.61
CA ILE A 147 -5.00 -3.10 3.35
C ILE A 147 -4.41 -3.67 2.04
N LYS A 148 -4.34 -2.84 0.99
CA LYS A 148 -3.74 -3.22 -0.29
C LYS A 148 -2.27 -3.64 -0.12
N ALA A 149 -1.47 -2.83 0.58
CA ALA A 149 -0.06 -3.11 0.80
C ALA A 149 0.14 -4.38 1.64
N LYS A 150 -0.69 -4.60 2.66
CA LYS A 150 -0.67 -5.85 3.44
C LYS A 150 -0.99 -7.07 2.56
N GLY A 151 -2.00 -6.97 1.69
CA GLY A 151 -2.34 -8.05 0.75
C GLY A 151 -1.18 -8.40 -0.17
N THR A 152 -0.55 -7.39 -0.79
CA THR A 152 0.63 -7.60 -1.65
C THR A 152 1.80 -8.21 -0.88
N THR A 153 2.10 -7.68 0.31
CA THR A 153 3.18 -8.21 1.17
C THR A 153 2.92 -9.65 1.58
N ALA A 154 1.68 -10.00 1.95
CA ALA A 154 1.33 -11.38 2.33
C ALA A 154 1.47 -12.35 1.17
N ALA A 155 1.06 -11.95 -0.04
CA ALA A 155 1.23 -12.77 -1.22
C ALA A 155 2.71 -12.99 -1.57
N ASN A 156 3.56 -11.97 -1.46
CA ASN A 156 5.00 -12.10 -1.66
C ASN A 156 5.66 -12.95 -0.58
N LEU A 157 5.26 -12.79 0.68
CA LEU A 157 5.76 -13.57 1.81
C LEU A 157 5.49 -15.07 1.64
N LEU A 158 4.36 -15.45 1.05
CA LEU A 158 4.08 -16.84 0.72
C LEU A 158 5.19 -17.47 -0.12
N PHE A 159 5.60 -16.80 -1.21
CA PHE A 159 6.66 -17.31 -2.10
C PHE A 159 8.03 -17.32 -1.42
N LEU A 160 8.30 -16.36 -0.54
CA LEU A 160 9.51 -16.35 0.28
C LEU A 160 9.56 -17.54 1.25
N TYR A 161 8.44 -17.87 1.92
CA TYR A 161 8.36 -19.05 2.78
C TYR A 161 8.58 -20.35 2.00
N LEU A 162 7.96 -20.50 0.83
CA LEU A 162 8.16 -21.68 -0.02
C LEU A 162 9.62 -21.81 -0.47
N ARG A 163 10.24 -20.70 -0.88
CA ARG A 163 11.67 -20.66 -1.24
C ARG A 163 12.59 -21.04 -0.08
N ALA A 164 12.21 -20.67 1.14
CA ALA A 164 12.96 -20.98 2.36
C ALA A 164 12.60 -22.37 2.94
N ASN A 165 11.79 -23.20 2.27
CA ASN A 165 11.28 -24.48 2.75
C ASN A 165 10.52 -24.35 4.10
N GLN A 166 9.82 -23.23 4.32
CA GLN A 166 8.98 -22.98 5.51
C GLN A 166 7.50 -23.30 5.20
N ASP A 167 7.22 -24.53 4.77
CA ASP A 167 5.91 -24.94 4.25
C ASP A 167 4.77 -24.79 5.25
N GLU A 168 5.03 -25.03 6.54
CA GLU A 168 4.03 -24.86 7.60
C GLU A 168 3.60 -23.38 7.74
N LYS A 169 4.58 -22.43 7.69
CA LYS A 169 4.27 -21.00 7.71
C LYS A 169 3.53 -20.57 6.45
N ALA A 170 3.93 -21.07 5.28
CA ALA A 170 3.26 -20.81 4.02
C ALA A 170 1.79 -21.25 4.07
N ALA A 171 1.53 -22.48 4.55
CA ALA A 171 0.19 -23.02 4.71
C ALA A 171 -0.67 -22.24 5.73
N ALA A 172 -0.07 -21.81 6.83
CA ALA A 172 -0.75 -20.98 7.84
C ALA A 172 -1.13 -19.61 7.28
N LEU A 173 -0.20 -18.96 6.54
CA LEU A 173 -0.43 -17.66 5.90
C LEU A 173 -1.58 -17.74 4.89
N ILE A 174 -1.58 -18.74 3.99
CA ILE A 174 -2.64 -18.91 3.00
C ILE A 174 -4.02 -19.03 3.65
N ARG A 175 -4.13 -19.78 4.75
CA ARG A 175 -5.42 -19.93 5.45
C ARG A 175 -5.92 -18.65 6.10
N SER A 176 -5.05 -17.68 6.33
CA SER A 176 -5.40 -16.37 6.90
C SER A 176 -5.81 -15.33 5.85
N LEU A 177 -5.58 -15.60 4.57
CA LEU A 177 -5.94 -14.66 3.50
C LEU A 177 -7.45 -14.65 3.25
N PRO A 178 -8.01 -13.51 2.80
CA PRO A 178 -9.41 -13.40 2.43
C PRO A 178 -9.80 -14.43 1.37
N HIS A 179 -11.04 -14.92 1.44
CA HIS A 179 -11.58 -15.81 0.42
C HIS A 179 -11.84 -15.03 -0.88
N ILE A 180 -11.83 -15.73 -2.03
CA ILE A 180 -12.08 -15.11 -3.35
C ILE A 180 -13.39 -14.33 -3.39
N TRP A 181 -14.44 -14.79 -2.69
CA TRP A 181 -15.73 -14.10 -2.61
C TRP A 181 -15.71 -12.76 -1.86
N GLU A 182 -14.64 -12.49 -1.13
CA GLU A 182 -14.40 -11.23 -0.42
C GLU A 182 -13.54 -10.26 -1.25
N SER A 183 -13.17 -10.66 -2.47
CA SER A 183 -12.32 -9.86 -3.34
C SER A 183 -13.09 -8.70 -3.96
N ARG A 184 -12.38 -7.57 -4.14
CA ARG A 184 -12.93 -6.38 -4.81
C ARG A 184 -13.50 -6.73 -6.20
N GLU A 185 -12.83 -7.59 -6.93
CA GLU A 185 -13.19 -7.98 -8.30
C GLU A 185 -14.54 -8.68 -8.37
N ILE A 186 -14.84 -9.50 -7.37
CA ILE A 186 -16.14 -10.21 -7.28
C ILE A 186 -17.24 -9.28 -6.79
N LEU A 187 -16.94 -8.39 -5.83
CA LEU A 187 -17.94 -7.54 -5.19
C LEU A 187 -18.21 -6.22 -5.95
N MET A 188 -17.30 -5.81 -6.86
CA MET A 188 -17.44 -4.53 -7.57
C MET A 188 -18.75 -4.39 -8.35
N PRO A 189 -19.27 -5.42 -9.06
CA PRO A 189 -20.54 -5.27 -9.78
C PRO A 189 -21.70 -4.90 -8.87
N GLU A 190 -21.72 -5.36 -7.61
CA GLU A 190 -22.87 -5.20 -6.68
C GLU A 190 -23.14 -3.73 -6.26
N VAL A 191 -22.22 -2.80 -6.58
CA VAL A 191 -22.42 -1.37 -6.28
C VAL A 191 -23.01 -0.59 -7.47
N PHE A 192 -23.36 -1.28 -8.56
CA PHE A 192 -23.91 -0.69 -9.80
C PHE A 192 -25.29 -1.27 -10.12
N ASP A 193 -26.04 -0.58 -10.97
CA ASP A 193 -27.35 -1.00 -11.47
C ASP A 193 -27.40 -0.93 -13.00
N GLY A 194 -28.36 -1.67 -13.61
CA GLY A 194 -28.68 -1.60 -15.04
C GLY A 194 -27.49 -1.96 -15.95
N GLU A 195 -27.22 -1.10 -16.93
CA GLU A 195 -26.13 -1.33 -17.89
C GLU A 195 -24.73 -1.31 -17.23
N ALA A 196 -24.53 -0.45 -16.24
CA ALA A 196 -23.27 -0.37 -15.52
C ALA A 196 -22.96 -1.65 -14.73
N TYR A 197 -23.97 -2.26 -14.11
CA TYR A 197 -23.85 -3.60 -13.49
C TYR A 197 -23.38 -4.64 -14.50
N THR A 198 -24.03 -4.69 -15.68
CA THR A 198 -23.70 -5.65 -16.72
C THR A 198 -22.27 -5.47 -17.22
N GLU A 199 -21.82 -4.23 -17.38
CA GLU A 199 -20.45 -3.93 -17.83
C GLU A 199 -19.40 -4.32 -16.77
N GLU A 200 -19.63 -4.00 -15.51
CA GLU A 200 -18.72 -4.40 -14.42
C GLU A 200 -18.71 -5.92 -14.22
N LEU A 201 -19.85 -6.60 -14.37
CA LEU A 201 -19.92 -8.05 -14.32
C LEU A 201 -19.12 -8.71 -15.45
N ARG A 202 -19.18 -8.17 -16.69
CA ARG A 202 -18.32 -8.63 -17.78
C ARG A 202 -16.83 -8.50 -17.47
N LYS A 203 -16.41 -7.34 -16.92
CA LYS A 203 -15.01 -7.13 -16.48
C LYS A 203 -14.60 -8.12 -15.41
N CYS A 204 -15.47 -8.41 -14.45
CA CYS A 204 -15.25 -9.44 -13.44
C CYS A 204 -15.03 -10.81 -14.08
N ILE A 205 -15.93 -11.25 -14.96
CA ILE A 205 -15.83 -12.55 -15.65
C ILE A 205 -14.53 -12.67 -16.44
N VAL A 206 -14.16 -11.64 -17.20
CA VAL A 206 -12.90 -11.61 -17.96
C VAL A 206 -11.70 -11.79 -17.05
N LYS A 207 -11.63 -11.07 -15.91
CA LYS A 207 -10.53 -11.21 -14.95
C LYS A 207 -10.44 -12.61 -14.36
N VAL A 208 -11.58 -13.20 -13.97
CA VAL A 208 -11.64 -14.56 -13.41
C VAL A 208 -11.21 -15.60 -14.44
N CYS A 209 -11.72 -15.52 -15.67
CA CYS A 209 -11.31 -16.43 -16.76
C CYS A 209 -9.81 -16.30 -17.05
N SER A 210 -9.28 -15.08 -17.13
CA SER A 210 -7.84 -14.84 -17.34
C SER A 210 -6.99 -15.47 -16.23
N PHE A 211 -7.43 -15.32 -14.97
CA PHE A 211 -6.76 -15.95 -13.84
C PHE A 211 -6.78 -17.49 -13.94
N LEU A 212 -7.92 -18.08 -14.33
CA LEU A 212 -8.03 -19.54 -14.53
C LEU A 212 -7.08 -20.01 -15.63
N CYS A 213 -7.02 -19.33 -16.78
CA CYS A 213 -6.09 -19.68 -17.87
C CYS A 213 -4.64 -19.63 -17.40
N GLN A 214 -4.23 -18.60 -16.66
CA GLN A 214 -2.89 -18.55 -16.07
C GLN A 214 -2.59 -19.72 -15.14
N LYS A 215 -3.57 -20.18 -14.35
CA LYS A 215 -3.40 -21.34 -13.48
C LYS A 215 -3.28 -22.65 -14.28
N ILE A 216 -4.05 -22.79 -15.37
CA ILE A 216 -3.95 -23.92 -16.29
C ILE A 216 -2.56 -23.95 -16.94
N ASP A 217 -2.07 -22.81 -17.45
CA ASP A 217 -0.74 -22.72 -18.04
C ASP A 217 0.35 -23.06 -17.01
N ALA A 218 0.22 -22.57 -15.77
CA ALA A 218 1.16 -22.88 -14.71
C ALA A 218 1.20 -24.37 -14.36
N VAL A 219 0.05 -25.06 -14.39
CA VAL A 219 0.00 -26.52 -14.18
C VAL A 219 0.63 -27.26 -15.36
N SER A 220 0.34 -26.83 -16.59
CA SER A 220 0.82 -27.48 -17.82
C SER A 220 2.35 -27.32 -18.03
N ASN A 221 2.91 -26.17 -17.59
CA ASN A 221 4.32 -25.82 -17.78
C ASN A 221 5.19 -26.05 -16.55
N ARG A 222 4.60 -26.45 -15.41
CA ARG A 222 5.34 -26.65 -14.17
C ARG A 222 6.04 -28.00 -14.18
N ASN A 223 7.37 -27.99 -14.21
CA ASN A 223 8.16 -29.18 -13.89
C ASN A 223 7.99 -29.50 -12.39
N LEU A 224 7.74 -30.75 -12.06
CA LEU A 224 7.69 -31.22 -10.68
C LEU A 224 9.06 -30.96 -10.04
N GLY A 225 9.12 -30.00 -9.12
CA GLY A 225 10.36 -29.58 -8.42
C GLY A 225 10.69 -28.11 -8.52
N ASP A 226 10.09 -27.37 -9.46
CA ASP A 226 10.30 -25.93 -9.55
C ASP A 226 9.50 -25.21 -8.46
N THR A 227 10.20 -24.40 -7.64
CA THR A 227 9.51 -23.45 -6.75
C THR A 227 8.79 -22.41 -7.60
N PRO A 228 7.52 -22.10 -7.27
CA PRO A 228 6.79 -21.07 -8.01
C PRO A 228 7.58 -19.76 -8.01
N ASP A 229 7.71 -19.17 -9.18
CA ASP A 229 8.31 -17.85 -9.30
C ASP A 229 7.41 -16.78 -8.71
N TYR A 230 8.02 -15.68 -8.29
CA TYR A 230 7.34 -14.49 -7.80
C TYR A 230 6.27 -14.05 -8.82
N ILE A 231 5.03 -13.97 -8.38
CA ILE A 231 3.97 -13.37 -9.20
C ILE A 231 4.08 -11.86 -9.01
N GLN A 232 4.26 -11.13 -10.09
CA GLN A 232 4.24 -9.68 -10.09
C GLN A 232 2.81 -9.22 -9.78
N LEU A 233 2.52 -9.07 -8.48
CA LEU A 233 1.23 -8.63 -7.98
C LEU A 233 1.13 -7.11 -8.14
N GLY A 234 0.11 -6.65 -8.82
CA GLY A 234 -0.18 -5.21 -8.95
C GLY A 234 -0.11 -4.65 -10.37
N VAL A 235 0.20 -5.47 -11.36
CA VAL A 235 0.01 -5.09 -12.76
C VAL A 235 -1.48 -5.24 -13.07
N ASP A 236 -2.12 -4.18 -13.58
CA ASP A 236 -3.46 -4.29 -14.15
C ASP A 236 -3.36 -5.27 -15.33
N PHE A 237 -3.87 -6.48 -15.10
CA PHE A 237 -3.83 -7.52 -16.09
C PHE A 237 -4.81 -7.19 -17.21
N THR A 238 -4.30 -6.82 -18.37
CA THR A 238 -5.09 -6.71 -19.58
C THR A 238 -5.02 -8.06 -20.31
N PRO A 239 -6.14 -8.79 -20.43
CA PRO A 239 -6.12 -10.07 -21.13
C PRO A 239 -5.70 -9.88 -22.58
N THR A 240 -4.72 -10.64 -23.04
CA THR A 240 -4.29 -10.68 -24.44
C THR A 240 -5.12 -11.66 -25.28
N GLN A 241 -5.85 -12.56 -24.62
CA GLN A 241 -6.72 -13.56 -25.25
C GLN A 241 -8.18 -13.10 -25.28
N SER A 242 -8.92 -13.54 -26.28
CA SER A 242 -10.38 -13.36 -26.33
C SER A 242 -11.07 -14.23 -25.26
N ILE A 243 -12.30 -13.88 -24.88
CA ILE A 243 -13.11 -14.69 -23.95
C ILE A 243 -13.31 -16.13 -24.51
N ASP A 244 -13.56 -16.25 -25.82
CA ASP A 244 -13.79 -17.54 -26.47
C ASP A 244 -12.54 -18.44 -26.40
N ASP A 245 -11.36 -17.88 -26.63
CA ASP A 245 -10.09 -18.62 -26.49
C ASP A 245 -9.88 -19.08 -25.06
N MET A 246 -10.13 -18.20 -24.06
CA MET A 246 -10.00 -18.53 -22.65
C MET A 246 -10.99 -19.64 -22.23
N LEU A 247 -12.24 -19.54 -22.65
CA LEU A 247 -13.25 -20.58 -22.37
C LEU A 247 -12.91 -21.90 -23.07
N GLY A 248 -12.36 -21.85 -24.28
CA GLY A 248 -11.86 -23.03 -25.00
C GLY A 248 -10.73 -23.72 -24.22
N GLN A 249 -9.75 -22.98 -23.74
CA GLN A 249 -8.64 -23.50 -22.93
C GLN A 249 -9.12 -24.13 -21.62
N ILE A 250 -10.04 -23.47 -20.90
CA ILE A 250 -10.64 -24.00 -19.66
C ILE A 250 -11.38 -25.32 -19.95
N LYS A 251 -12.17 -25.35 -21.04
CA LYS A 251 -12.90 -26.57 -21.42
C LYS A 251 -11.98 -27.72 -21.69
N VAL A 252 -10.94 -27.56 -22.51
CA VAL A 252 -9.93 -28.57 -22.81
C VAL A 252 -9.24 -29.10 -21.54
N PHE A 253 -8.95 -28.21 -20.58
CA PHE A 253 -8.33 -28.61 -19.31
C PHE A 253 -9.27 -29.43 -18.41
N LEU A 254 -10.58 -29.20 -18.47
CA LEU A 254 -11.59 -29.89 -17.64
C LEU A 254 -12.11 -31.19 -18.27
N GLU A 255 -11.87 -31.40 -19.55
CA GLU A 255 -12.19 -32.68 -20.21
C GLU A 255 -11.16 -33.73 -19.80
N PRO A 256 -11.60 -34.92 -19.31
CA PRO A 256 -10.70 -35.98 -18.82
C PRO A 256 -9.88 -36.66 -19.95
#